data_36781a84c9942ac105b6c70b2636655d
#
_entry.id   36781a84c9942ac105b6c70b2636655d
#
_cell.length_a   1.000
_cell.length_b   1.000
_cell.length_c   1.000
_cell.angle_alpha   90.00
_cell.angle_beta   90.00
_cell.angle_gamma   90.00
#
_symmetry.space_group_name_H-M   'P 1'
#
loop_
_entity.id
_entity.type
_entity.pdbx_description
1 polymer ?
#
loop_
_entity_poly.entity_id
_entity_poly.type
_entity_poly.pdbx_seq_one_letter_code
_entity_poly.pdbx_strand_id
1 'polypeptide(L)'
;GEAKGLRGEELTRQIESVMEQTKIQDMRNRCINALSKGYKQRVGIAQALLGNPKVIILDEPTVGLDPIQIIEIRDLIRQLGQSHTVILSSHILSEVQTMCEKILIIAKGKLIAFDAPENLERRLLAPSEITLTTEADEQTAQEILAGVDGITETKFSAGPDSLLTIHLRTDAHDIYHLSKALFFAFAQKNTALLEMALKKANLEDIFLELTESSEESKSSAEACSSSVPSW
;
A
#
# COMPACT_ATOMS: atom_id res chain seq x y z
N GLY A 1 7.19 -26.94 -20.11
CA GLY A 1 7.91 -28.01 -19.40
C GLY A 1 9.10 -28.51 -20.19
N GLU A 2 8.94 -28.81 -21.46
CA GLU A 2 10.04 -29.30 -22.32
C GLU A 2 11.19 -28.30 -22.41
N ALA A 3 10.88 -27.00 -22.55
CA ALA A 3 11.88 -25.94 -22.56
C ALA A 3 12.67 -25.83 -21.24
N LYS A 4 12.12 -26.35 -20.13
CA LYS A 4 12.77 -26.45 -18.83
C LYS A 4 13.46 -27.80 -18.59
N GLY A 5 13.56 -28.66 -19.64
CA GLY A 5 14.23 -29.95 -19.58
C GLY A 5 13.37 -31.12 -19.08
N LEU A 6 12.10 -30.90 -18.78
CA LEU A 6 11.18 -31.97 -18.35
C LEU A 6 10.73 -32.80 -19.55
N ARG A 7 10.67 -34.13 -19.39
CA ARG A 7 10.27 -35.04 -20.47
C ARG A 7 9.48 -36.25 -19.94
N GLY A 8 8.71 -36.88 -20.83
CA GLY A 8 8.02 -38.14 -20.55
C GLY A 8 7.08 -38.07 -19.35
N GLU A 9 7.12 -39.11 -18.55
CA GLU A 9 6.24 -39.22 -17.36
C GLU A 9 6.45 -38.12 -16.32
N GLU A 10 7.67 -37.66 -16.16
CA GLU A 10 7.97 -36.54 -15.26
C GLU A 10 7.29 -35.24 -15.69
N LEU A 11 7.31 -34.93 -16.98
CA LEU A 11 6.60 -33.76 -17.51
C LEU A 11 5.09 -33.88 -17.25
N THR A 12 4.49 -35.07 -17.53
CA THR A 12 3.05 -35.30 -17.32
C THR A 12 2.70 -35.12 -15.85
N ARG A 13 3.46 -35.72 -14.94
CA ARG A 13 3.25 -35.65 -13.50
C ARG A 13 3.32 -34.18 -12.99
N GLN A 14 4.31 -33.43 -13.46
CA GLN A 14 4.45 -32.03 -13.05
C GLN A 14 3.33 -31.17 -13.63
N ILE A 15 2.89 -31.39 -14.87
CA ILE A 15 1.74 -30.66 -15.43
C ILE A 15 0.49 -30.90 -14.58
N GLU A 16 0.20 -32.14 -14.21
CA GLU A 16 -0.96 -32.48 -13.37
C GLU A 16 -0.87 -31.80 -12.00
N SER A 17 0.29 -31.85 -11.36
CA SER A 17 0.53 -31.21 -10.07
C SER A 17 0.33 -29.70 -10.12
N VAL A 18 0.91 -29.00 -11.10
CA VAL A 18 0.76 -27.54 -11.17
C VAL A 18 -0.65 -27.12 -11.56
N MET A 19 -1.36 -27.91 -12.38
CA MET A 19 -2.77 -27.67 -12.70
C MET A 19 -3.66 -27.79 -11.46
N GLU A 20 -3.37 -28.74 -10.58
CA GLU A 20 -4.06 -28.91 -9.32
C GLU A 20 -3.79 -27.72 -8.38
N GLN A 21 -2.53 -27.37 -8.16
CA GLN A 21 -2.12 -26.26 -7.32
C GLN A 21 -2.77 -24.93 -7.75
N THR A 22 -2.86 -24.70 -9.06
CA THR A 22 -3.45 -23.47 -9.62
C THR A 22 -4.96 -23.57 -9.89
N LYS A 23 -5.60 -24.70 -9.59
CA LYS A 23 -7.04 -24.97 -9.77
C LYS A 23 -7.54 -24.73 -11.20
N ILE A 24 -6.85 -25.33 -12.20
CA ILE A 24 -7.18 -25.19 -13.62
C ILE A 24 -7.45 -26.54 -14.32
N GLN A 25 -7.62 -27.64 -13.56
CA GLN A 25 -7.84 -28.98 -14.14
C GLN A 25 -9.04 -29.01 -15.11
N ASP A 26 -10.14 -28.35 -14.74
CA ASP A 26 -11.35 -28.28 -15.53
C ASP A 26 -11.17 -27.57 -16.88
N MET A 27 -10.08 -26.81 -17.01
CA MET A 27 -9.76 -26.06 -18.22
C MET A 27 -8.78 -26.80 -19.16
N ARG A 28 -8.34 -28.02 -18.81
CA ARG A 28 -7.31 -28.78 -19.52
C ARG A 28 -7.52 -28.85 -21.03
N ASN A 29 -8.77 -29.00 -21.48
CA ASN A 29 -9.10 -29.19 -22.89
C ASN A 29 -9.56 -27.92 -23.59
N ARG A 30 -9.42 -26.75 -22.95
CA ARG A 30 -9.79 -25.47 -23.54
C ARG A 30 -8.57 -24.71 -24.08
N CYS A 31 -8.76 -24.07 -25.22
CA CYS A 31 -7.73 -23.16 -25.74
C CYS A 31 -7.54 -21.98 -24.77
N ILE A 32 -6.29 -21.59 -24.53
CA ILE A 32 -5.93 -20.48 -23.61
C ILE A 32 -6.63 -19.17 -24.02
N ASN A 33 -6.78 -18.92 -25.32
CA ASN A 33 -7.45 -17.72 -25.82
C ASN A 33 -8.95 -17.64 -25.43
N ALA A 34 -9.60 -18.78 -25.20
CA ALA A 34 -11.00 -18.87 -24.79
C ALA A 34 -11.20 -18.79 -23.26
N LEU A 35 -10.12 -18.68 -22.48
CA LEU A 35 -10.18 -18.59 -21.02
C LEU A 35 -10.44 -17.15 -20.59
N SER A 36 -11.11 -16.99 -19.43
CA SER A 36 -11.21 -15.71 -18.74
C SER A 36 -9.82 -15.20 -18.34
N LYS A 37 -9.71 -13.91 -18.02
CA LYS A 37 -8.45 -13.30 -17.60
C LYS A 37 -7.87 -13.99 -16.35
N GLY A 38 -8.71 -14.32 -15.36
CA GLY A 38 -8.28 -15.04 -14.16
C GLY A 38 -7.73 -16.44 -14.44
N TYR A 39 -8.38 -17.18 -15.36
CA TYR A 39 -7.84 -18.47 -15.78
C TYR A 39 -6.54 -18.35 -16.57
N LYS A 40 -6.39 -17.32 -17.43
CA LYS A 40 -5.12 -17.03 -18.10
C LYS A 40 -4.00 -16.73 -17.12
N GLN A 41 -4.30 -15.96 -16.07
CA GLN A 41 -3.35 -15.67 -15.00
C GLN A 41 -2.90 -16.93 -14.28
N ARG A 42 -3.85 -17.82 -13.90
CA ARG A 42 -3.54 -19.11 -13.27
C ARG A 42 -2.71 -20.02 -14.17
N VAL A 43 -2.95 -20.04 -15.49
CA VAL A 43 -2.12 -20.76 -16.48
C VAL A 43 -0.70 -20.21 -16.51
N GLY A 44 -0.55 -18.86 -16.46
CA GLY A 44 0.77 -18.23 -16.37
C GLY A 44 1.54 -18.63 -15.11
N ILE A 45 0.86 -18.64 -13.95
CA ILE A 45 1.46 -19.09 -12.69
C ILE A 45 1.82 -20.59 -12.78
N ALA A 46 0.93 -21.44 -13.31
CA ALA A 46 1.20 -22.87 -13.52
C ALA A 46 2.44 -23.10 -14.40
N GLN A 47 2.59 -22.32 -15.47
CA GLN A 47 3.77 -22.36 -16.34
C GLN A 47 5.05 -21.96 -15.58
N ALA A 48 4.97 -20.95 -14.71
CA ALA A 48 6.10 -20.53 -13.89
C ALA A 48 6.54 -21.64 -12.92
N LEU A 49 5.60 -22.38 -12.34
CA LEU A 49 5.82 -23.47 -11.38
C LEU A 49 6.48 -24.72 -11.98
N LEU A 50 6.32 -24.98 -13.29
CA LEU A 50 6.95 -26.14 -13.93
C LEU A 50 8.47 -26.16 -13.71
N GLY A 51 8.99 -27.31 -13.31
CA GLY A 51 10.40 -27.49 -12.95
C GLY A 51 10.70 -27.12 -11.51
N ASN A 52 9.70 -26.85 -10.68
CA ASN A 52 9.81 -26.56 -9.24
C ASN A 52 10.90 -25.51 -8.92
N PRO A 53 10.81 -24.29 -9.47
CA PRO A 53 11.83 -23.27 -9.29
C PRO A 53 11.89 -22.78 -7.83
N LYS A 54 13.07 -22.45 -7.34
CA LYS A 54 13.23 -21.86 -6.00
C LYS A 54 12.66 -20.45 -5.90
N VAL A 55 12.68 -19.70 -7.01
CA VAL A 55 12.22 -18.31 -7.10
C VAL A 55 11.18 -18.20 -8.20
N ILE A 56 10.08 -17.55 -7.92
CA ILE A 56 8.99 -17.24 -8.85
C ILE A 56 8.86 -15.73 -8.91
N ILE A 57 8.80 -15.18 -10.13
CA ILE A 57 8.60 -13.75 -10.36
C ILE A 57 7.25 -13.56 -11.04
N LEU A 58 6.38 -12.76 -10.44
CA LEU A 58 5.04 -12.45 -10.93
C LEU A 58 4.93 -10.94 -11.16
N ASP A 59 4.66 -10.56 -12.39
CA ASP A 59 4.45 -9.18 -12.77
C ASP A 59 2.96 -8.88 -12.78
N GLU A 60 2.53 -7.93 -11.92
CA GLU A 60 1.15 -7.47 -11.78
C GLU A 60 0.10 -8.61 -11.73
N PRO A 61 0.20 -9.58 -10.80
CA PRO A 61 -0.57 -10.81 -10.85
C PRO A 61 -2.08 -10.63 -10.65
N THR A 62 -2.55 -9.50 -10.16
CA THR A 62 -3.95 -9.19 -9.84
C THR A 62 -4.61 -8.21 -10.79
N VAL A 63 -3.85 -7.60 -11.70
CA VAL A 63 -4.33 -6.53 -12.59
C VAL A 63 -5.49 -6.99 -13.49
N GLY A 64 -6.62 -6.26 -13.38
CA GLY A 64 -7.80 -6.44 -14.20
C GLY A 64 -8.56 -7.74 -13.93
N LEU A 65 -8.41 -8.29 -12.74
CA LEU A 65 -9.24 -9.34 -12.19
C LEU A 65 -10.42 -8.72 -11.42
N ASP A 66 -11.50 -9.46 -11.30
CA ASP A 66 -12.59 -9.09 -10.39
C ASP A 66 -12.22 -9.34 -8.92
N PRO A 67 -12.95 -8.76 -7.94
CA PRO A 67 -12.59 -8.88 -6.52
C PRO A 67 -12.51 -10.31 -6.00
N ILE A 68 -13.33 -11.23 -6.51
CA ILE A 68 -13.29 -12.64 -6.10
C ILE A 68 -12.02 -13.30 -6.61
N GLN A 69 -11.68 -13.07 -7.88
CA GLN A 69 -10.48 -13.61 -8.49
C GLN A 69 -9.20 -13.04 -7.85
N ILE A 70 -9.22 -11.77 -7.42
CA ILE A 70 -8.10 -11.17 -6.67
C ILE A 70 -7.84 -11.95 -5.38
N ILE A 71 -8.88 -12.23 -4.60
CA ILE A 71 -8.78 -13.01 -3.35
C ILE A 71 -8.17 -14.39 -3.64
N GLU A 72 -8.67 -15.08 -4.66
CA GLU A 72 -8.20 -16.40 -5.01
C GLU A 72 -6.74 -16.44 -5.49
N ILE A 73 -6.29 -15.42 -6.25
CA ILE A 73 -4.88 -15.31 -6.68
C ILE A 73 -3.98 -14.97 -5.50
N ARG A 74 -4.41 -14.12 -4.58
CA ARG A 74 -3.68 -13.82 -3.34
C ARG A 74 -3.46 -15.07 -2.49
N ASP A 75 -4.51 -15.87 -2.30
CA ASP A 75 -4.41 -17.11 -1.54
C ASP A 75 -3.47 -18.11 -2.22
N LEU A 76 -3.51 -18.21 -3.54
CA LEU A 76 -2.57 -19.02 -4.31
C LEU A 76 -1.13 -18.52 -4.09
N ILE A 77 -0.86 -17.23 -4.21
CA ILE A 77 0.48 -16.65 -4.00
C ILE A 77 0.98 -16.93 -2.58
N ARG A 78 0.14 -16.76 -1.55
CA ARG A 78 0.49 -17.10 -0.17
C ARG A 78 0.86 -18.57 0.02
N GLN A 79 0.11 -19.48 -0.59
CA GLN A 79 0.43 -20.92 -0.56
C GLN A 79 1.77 -21.20 -1.24
N LEU A 80 2.04 -20.57 -2.38
CA LEU A 80 3.32 -20.70 -3.07
C LEU A 80 4.50 -20.17 -2.25
N GLY A 81 4.30 -19.09 -1.50
CA GLY A 81 5.29 -18.50 -0.60
C GLY A 81 5.77 -19.45 0.51
N GLN A 82 5.01 -20.50 0.85
CA GLN A 82 5.42 -21.51 1.84
C GLN A 82 6.55 -22.42 1.34
N SER A 83 6.68 -22.60 0.02
CA SER A 83 7.66 -23.50 -0.59
C SER A 83 8.60 -22.85 -1.60
N HIS A 84 8.30 -21.62 -2.01
CA HIS A 84 9.07 -20.85 -2.98
C HIS A 84 9.34 -19.44 -2.47
N THR A 85 10.43 -18.83 -2.91
CA THR A 85 10.58 -17.36 -2.80
C THR A 85 9.76 -16.73 -3.92
N VAL A 86 8.73 -15.96 -3.56
CA VAL A 86 7.88 -15.26 -4.54
C VAL A 86 8.25 -13.78 -4.53
N ILE A 87 8.61 -13.25 -5.70
CA ILE A 87 8.79 -11.83 -5.96
C ILE A 87 7.62 -11.39 -6.83
N LEU A 88 6.90 -10.36 -6.41
CA LEU A 88 5.81 -9.81 -7.21
C LEU A 88 5.96 -8.30 -7.37
N SER A 89 5.56 -7.78 -8.53
CA SER A 89 5.33 -6.35 -8.74
C SER A 89 3.84 -6.04 -8.55
N SER A 90 3.53 -4.89 -8.01
CA SER A 90 2.18 -4.32 -8.01
C SER A 90 2.26 -2.81 -7.85
N HIS A 91 1.30 -2.09 -8.43
CA HIS A 91 1.08 -0.67 -8.19
C HIS A 91 -0.01 -0.43 -7.13
N ILE A 92 -0.64 -1.49 -6.61
CA ILE A 92 -1.68 -1.43 -5.58
C ILE A 92 -1.04 -1.75 -4.23
N LEU A 93 -0.69 -0.71 -3.47
CA LEU A 93 0.06 -0.84 -2.22
C LEU A 93 -0.69 -1.63 -1.14
N SER A 94 -2.01 -1.46 -1.04
CA SER A 94 -2.85 -2.22 -0.11
C SER A 94 -2.84 -3.73 -0.36
N GLU A 95 -2.66 -4.15 -1.61
CA GLU A 95 -2.48 -5.56 -1.95
C GLU A 95 -1.11 -6.08 -1.48
N VAL A 96 -0.06 -5.30 -1.74
CA VAL A 96 1.31 -5.65 -1.34
C VAL A 96 1.43 -5.79 0.17
N GLN A 97 0.82 -4.86 0.94
CA GLN A 97 0.77 -4.91 2.41
C GLN A 97 0.18 -6.22 2.95
N THR A 98 -0.86 -6.72 2.29
CA THR A 98 -1.55 -7.93 2.76
C THR A 98 -0.89 -9.23 2.33
N MET A 99 -0.02 -9.23 1.31
CA MET A 99 0.57 -10.43 0.72
C MET A 99 2.05 -10.61 1.03
N CYS A 100 2.79 -9.52 1.22
CA CYS A 100 4.24 -9.55 1.26
C CYS A 100 4.78 -9.40 2.68
N GLU A 101 5.77 -10.23 3.03
CA GLU A 101 6.53 -10.09 4.28
C GLU A 101 7.52 -8.92 4.22
N LYS A 102 7.99 -8.58 3.02
CA LYS A 102 8.90 -7.46 2.78
C LYS A 102 8.49 -6.71 1.51
N ILE A 103 8.61 -5.40 1.58
CA ILE A 103 8.33 -4.49 0.48
C ILE A 103 9.60 -3.78 0.07
N LEU A 104 9.83 -3.74 -1.24
CA LEU A 104 10.92 -3.02 -1.86
C LEU A 104 10.34 -1.88 -2.68
N ILE A 105 10.65 -0.64 -2.31
CA ILE A 105 10.19 0.58 -3.00
C ILE A 105 11.32 1.09 -3.90
N ILE A 106 11.03 1.20 -5.19
CA ILE A 106 11.95 1.74 -6.19
C ILE A 106 11.33 3.00 -6.78
N ALA A 107 12.08 4.10 -6.78
CA ALA A 107 11.72 5.31 -7.49
C ALA A 107 12.90 5.83 -8.31
N LYS A 108 12.64 6.21 -9.56
CA LYS A 108 13.66 6.74 -10.49
C LYS A 108 14.92 5.84 -10.62
N GLY A 109 14.71 4.52 -10.60
CA GLY A 109 15.78 3.52 -10.71
C GLY A 109 16.65 3.35 -9.46
N LYS A 110 16.27 3.94 -8.32
CA LYS A 110 16.98 3.80 -7.05
C LYS A 110 16.12 3.06 -6.04
N LEU A 111 16.77 2.25 -5.21
CA LEU A 111 16.15 1.66 -4.04
C LEU A 111 15.93 2.74 -2.98
N ILE A 112 14.67 3.00 -2.64
CA ILE A 112 14.27 3.99 -1.64
C ILE A 112 14.11 3.33 -0.28
N ALA A 113 13.42 2.19 -0.23
CA ALA A 113 13.18 1.47 1.01
C ALA A 113 13.09 -0.05 0.77
N PHE A 114 13.50 -0.84 1.77
CA PHE A 114 13.33 -2.29 1.79
C PHE A 114 13.17 -2.74 3.24
N ASP A 115 11.94 -3.06 3.63
CA ASP A 115 11.63 -3.54 4.98
C ASP A 115 10.26 -4.25 5.00
N ALA A 116 9.85 -4.75 6.18
CA ALA A 116 8.50 -5.21 6.43
C ALA A 116 7.50 -4.03 6.37
N PRO A 117 6.23 -4.27 5.95
CA PRO A 117 5.21 -3.22 5.86
C PRO A 117 5.10 -2.38 7.14
N GLU A 118 5.05 -3.02 8.31
CA GLU A 118 4.90 -2.36 9.60
C GLU A 118 6.10 -1.48 9.96
N ASN A 119 7.30 -1.85 9.52
CA ASN A 119 8.50 -1.06 9.75
C ASN A 119 8.55 0.15 8.81
N LEU A 120 8.09 -0.02 7.56
CA LEU A 120 7.97 1.08 6.61
C LEU A 120 6.99 2.13 7.13
N GLU A 121 5.84 1.71 7.64
CA GLU A 121 4.85 2.61 8.26
C GLU A 121 5.43 3.37 9.47
N ARG A 122 6.28 2.72 10.29
CA ARG A 122 6.90 3.37 11.46
C ARG A 122 8.07 4.29 11.11
N ARG A 123 8.88 3.93 10.11
CA ARG A 123 10.08 4.70 9.73
C ARG A 123 9.76 5.94 8.93
N LEU A 124 8.75 5.84 8.12
CA LEU A 124 8.28 6.91 7.28
C LEU A 124 7.13 7.57 8.05
N LEU A 125 7.49 8.29 9.12
CA LEU A 125 6.59 9.07 9.96
C LEU A 125 5.90 10.15 9.12
N ALA A 126 5.04 9.71 8.20
CA ALA A 126 4.05 10.63 7.66
C ALA A 126 3.18 11.07 8.85
N PRO A 127 2.96 12.37 9.04
CA PRO A 127 2.14 12.85 10.13
C PRO A 127 0.79 12.18 10.07
N SER A 128 0.38 11.56 11.18
CA SER A 128 -0.96 11.01 11.29
C SER A 128 -1.96 12.15 11.20
N GLU A 129 -3.06 11.94 10.51
CA GLU A 129 -4.12 12.93 10.38
C GLU A 129 -5.30 12.56 11.28
N ILE A 130 -5.86 13.56 11.96
CA ILE A 130 -7.10 13.45 12.73
C ILE A 130 -8.10 14.42 12.14
N THR A 131 -9.24 13.91 11.71
CA THR A 131 -10.35 14.75 11.27
C THR A 131 -11.39 14.80 12.38
N LEU A 132 -11.75 16.02 12.79
CA LEU A 132 -12.78 16.26 13.82
C LEU A 132 -13.97 16.95 13.15
N THR A 133 -15.17 16.62 13.59
CA THR A 133 -16.41 17.36 13.28
C THR A 133 -17.04 17.84 14.58
N THR A 134 -17.28 19.13 14.70
CA THR A 134 -17.75 19.77 15.94
C THR A 134 -18.78 20.86 15.68
N GLU A 135 -19.57 21.18 16.71
CA GLU A 135 -20.49 22.33 16.74
C GLU A 135 -19.79 23.65 17.14
N ALA A 136 -18.48 23.61 17.49
CA ALA A 136 -17.72 24.81 17.80
C ALA A 136 -17.62 25.73 16.59
N ASP A 137 -17.55 27.03 16.85
CA ASP A 137 -17.02 27.98 15.87
C ASP A 137 -15.47 27.88 15.78
N GLU A 138 -14.91 28.45 14.74
CA GLU A 138 -13.48 28.37 14.48
C GLU A 138 -12.64 28.98 15.60
N GLN A 139 -13.10 30.08 16.21
CA GLN A 139 -12.38 30.77 17.27
C GLN A 139 -12.34 29.91 18.55
N THR A 140 -13.48 29.33 18.95
CA THR A 140 -13.56 28.42 20.09
C THR A 140 -12.71 27.17 19.87
N ALA A 141 -12.75 26.62 18.66
CA ALA A 141 -11.94 25.46 18.31
C ALA A 141 -10.42 25.76 18.37
N GLN A 142 -9.98 26.91 17.88
CA GLN A 142 -8.59 27.35 17.99
C GLN A 142 -8.13 27.48 19.46
N GLU A 143 -8.96 28.07 20.34
CA GLU A 143 -8.65 28.18 21.77
C GLU A 143 -8.52 26.81 22.45
N ILE A 144 -9.39 25.84 22.08
CA ILE A 144 -9.33 24.48 22.61
C ILE A 144 -8.05 23.78 22.15
N LEU A 145 -7.74 23.86 20.85
CA LEU A 145 -6.59 23.20 20.26
C LEU A 145 -5.25 23.78 20.73
N ALA A 146 -5.19 25.06 21.06
CA ALA A 146 -3.99 25.70 21.59
C ALA A 146 -3.52 25.11 22.93
N GLY A 147 -4.40 24.43 23.65
CA GLY A 147 -4.08 23.72 24.91
C GLY A 147 -3.72 22.25 24.74
N VAL A 148 -3.61 21.74 23.52
CA VAL A 148 -3.34 20.32 23.24
C VAL A 148 -1.98 20.17 22.56
N ASP A 149 -1.05 19.50 23.23
CA ASP A 149 0.29 19.24 22.70
C ASP A 149 0.27 18.16 21.60
N GLY A 150 1.23 18.23 20.66
CA GLY A 150 1.43 17.22 19.63
C GLY A 150 0.66 17.48 18.32
N ILE A 151 0.10 18.67 18.14
CA ILE A 151 -0.50 19.13 16.89
C ILE A 151 0.54 19.95 16.12
N THR A 152 0.85 19.55 14.89
CA THR A 152 1.83 20.23 14.03
C THR A 152 1.17 21.18 13.04
N GLU A 153 -0.02 20.87 12.56
CA GLU A 153 -0.77 21.68 11.60
C GLU A 153 -2.28 21.56 11.87
N THR A 154 -3.00 22.66 11.69
CA THR A 154 -4.47 22.69 11.82
C THR A 154 -5.06 23.40 10.61
N LYS A 155 -6.05 22.76 9.97
CA LYS A 155 -6.84 23.36 8.88
C LYS A 155 -8.31 23.29 9.23
N PHE A 156 -9.03 24.37 9.02
CA PHE A 156 -10.47 24.46 9.23
C PHE A 156 -11.20 24.47 7.90
N SER A 157 -12.32 23.81 7.83
CA SER A 157 -13.23 23.78 6.66
C SER A 157 -14.68 23.73 7.11
N ALA A 158 -15.56 24.28 6.29
CA ALA A 158 -16.99 24.11 6.52
C ALA A 158 -17.38 22.65 6.32
N GLY A 159 -17.99 22.07 7.35
CA GLY A 159 -18.59 20.74 7.31
C GLY A 159 -20.04 20.75 6.86
N PRO A 160 -20.72 19.59 6.82
CA PRO A 160 -22.15 19.50 6.57
C PRO A 160 -22.94 20.18 7.70
N ASP A 161 -24.15 20.64 7.39
CA ASP A 161 -25.13 21.21 8.35
C ASP A 161 -24.57 22.37 9.22
N SER A 162 -23.72 23.21 8.65
CA SER A 162 -23.05 24.34 9.35
C SER A 162 -22.11 23.92 10.48
N LEU A 163 -21.70 22.65 10.52
CA LEU A 163 -20.67 22.16 11.44
C LEU A 163 -19.28 22.57 10.98
N LEU A 164 -18.33 22.62 11.92
CA LEU A 164 -16.91 22.85 11.62
C LEU A 164 -16.21 21.50 11.48
N THR A 165 -15.50 21.34 10.36
CA THR A 165 -14.56 20.24 10.16
C THR A 165 -13.14 20.72 10.34
N ILE A 166 -12.37 20.03 11.17
CA ILE A 166 -11.00 20.37 11.53
C ILE A 166 -10.10 19.23 11.10
N HIS A 167 -9.10 19.53 10.28
CA HIS A 167 -8.06 18.60 9.89
C HIS A 167 -6.79 18.90 10.68
N LEU A 168 -6.36 17.98 11.51
CA LEU A 168 -5.17 18.06 12.33
C LEU A 168 -4.09 17.16 11.78
N ARG A 169 -2.85 17.64 11.72
CA ARG A 169 -1.67 16.83 11.53
C ARG A 169 -0.90 16.70 12.83
N THR A 170 -0.35 15.54 13.09
CA THR A 170 0.38 15.23 14.32
C THR A 170 1.57 14.34 14.04
N ASP A 171 2.69 14.60 14.69
CA ASP A 171 3.87 13.74 14.76
C ASP A 171 3.87 12.85 16.04
N ALA A 172 2.79 12.90 16.82
CA ALA A 172 2.69 12.12 18.04
C ALA A 172 2.74 10.62 17.74
N HIS A 173 3.66 9.90 18.40
CA HIS A 173 3.79 8.45 18.31
C HIS A 173 2.53 7.71 18.76
N ASP A 174 1.82 8.24 19.74
CA ASP A 174 0.58 7.68 20.30
C ASP A 174 -0.63 8.55 19.91
N ILE A 175 -1.19 8.28 18.75
CA ILE A 175 -2.37 8.96 18.23
C ILE A 175 -3.60 8.75 19.13
N TYR A 176 -3.68 7.64 19.87
CA TYR A 176 -4.79 7.39 20.78
C TYR A 176 -4.71 8.23 22.05
N HIS A 177 -3.49 8.52 22.54
CA HIS A 177 -3.29 9.44 23.65
C HIS A 177 -3.73 10.85 23.23
N LEU A 178 -3.32 11.31 22.05
CA LEU A 178 -3.74 12.60 21.51
C LEU A 178 -5.25 12.67 21.30
N SER A 179 -5.87 11.61 20.78
CA SER A 179 -7.34 11.54 20.62
C SER A 179 -8.10 11.71 21.95
N LYS A 180 -7.59 11.08 23.02
CA LYS A 180 -8.14 11.27 24.37
C LYS A 180 -7.99 12.71 24.84
N ALA A 181 -6.82 13.32 24.65
CA ALA A 181 -6.57 14.71 25.03
C ALA A 181 -7.52 15.65 24.30
N LEU A 182 -7.70 15.48 23.00
CA LEU A 182 -8.65 16.23 22.18
C LEU A 182 -10.09 16.07 22.71
N PHE A 183 -10.54 14.83 22.93
CA PHE A 183 -11.89 14.59 23.47
C PHE A 183 -12.13 15.34 24.77
N PHE A 184 -11.21 15.25 25.73
CA PHE A 184 -11.37 15.93 27.03
C PHE A 184 -11.27 17.44 26.91
N ALA A 185 -10.43 17.97 26.01
CA ALA A 185 -10.31 19.41 25.79
C ALA A 185 -11.64 20.02 25.29
N PHE A 186 -12.30 19.38 24.33
CA PHE A 186 -13.63 19.79 23.85
C PHE A 186 -14.70 19.63 24.94
N ALA A 187 -14.69 18.50 25.67
CA ALA A 187 -15.64 18.24 26.75
C ALA A 187 -15.52 19.27 27.89
N GLN A 188 -14.33 19.71 28.27
CA GLN A 188 -14.11 20.74 29.29
C GLN A 188 -14.71 22.10 28.92
N LYS A 189 -14.77 22.39 27.64
CA LYS A 189 -15.41 23.62 27.11
C LYS A 189 -16.91 23.43 26.84
N ASN A 190 -17.47 22.29 27.24
CA ASN A 190 -18.88 21.90 26.99
C ASN A 190 -19.27 21.99 25.51
N THR A 191 -18.34 21.65 24.61
CA THR A 191 -18.50 21.70 23.16
C THR A 191 -18.57 20.27 22.62
N ALA A 192 -19.58 19.98 21.82
CA ALA A 192 -19.80 18.64 21.29
C ALA A 192 -18.75 18.32 20.19
N LEU A 193 -18.10 17.18 20.34
CA LEU A 193 -17.31 16.56 19.29
C LEU A 193 -18.14 15.42 18.71
N LEU A 194 -18.64 15.63 17.48
CA LEU A 194 -19.60 14.73 16.85
C LEU A 194 -18.94 13.56 16.13
N GLU A 195 -17.75 13.80 15.57
CA GLU A 195 -16.96 12.79 14.90
C GLU A 195 -15.48 13.00 15.16
N MET A 196 -14.74 11.90 15.31
CA MET A 196 -13.29 11.87 15.35
C MET A 196 -12.81 10.69 14.49
N ALA A 197 -12.28 10.98 13.33
CA ALA A 197 -11.70 9.99 12.42
C ALA A 197 -10.17 10.06 12.48
N LEU A 198 -9.55 8.92 12.80
CA LEU A 198 -8.10 8.77 12.87
C LEU A 198 -7.60 8.18 11.54
N LYS A 199 -6.88 8.95 10.75
CA LYS A 199 -6.21 8.46 9.56
C LYS A 199 -4.74 8.25 9.89
N LYS A 200 -4.34 6.99 10.02
CA LYS A 200 -2.92 6.65 10.05
C LYS A 200 -2.35 6.81 8.64
N ALA A 201 -1.13 7.31 8.56
CA ALA A 201 -0.40 7.28 7.30
C ALA A 201 -0.39 5.85 6.75
N ASN A 202 -0.76 5.72 5.50
CA ASN A 202 -0.70 4.45 4.77
C ASN A 202 0.52 4.42 3.85
N LEU A 203 0.84 3.27 3.27
CA LEU A 203 1.97 3.15 2.34
C LEU A 203 1.79 4.00 1.07
N GLU A 204 0.54 4.33 0.69
CA GLU A 204 0.28 5.20 -0.46
C GLU A 204 0.71 6.65 -0.18
N ASP A 205 0.38 7.18 1.00
CA ASP A 205 0.81 8.51 1.45
C ASP A 205 2.35 8.58 1.51
N ILE A 206 2.97 7.54 2.06
CA ILE A 206 4.42 7.36 2.14
C ILE A 206 5.07 7.30 0.76
N PHE A 207 4.50 6.56 -0.16
CA PHE A 207 5.01 6.44 -1.53
C PHE A 207 4.96 7.80 -2.25
N LEU A 208 3.88 8.55 -2.11
CA LEU A 208 3.74 9.89 -2.67
C LEU A 208 4.80 10.84 -2.10
N GLU A 209 4.97 10.89 -0.79
CA GLU A 209 5.95 11.76 -0.13
C GLU A 209 7.39 11.44 -0.56
N LEU A 210 7.75 10.15 -0.66
CA LEU A 210 9.06 9.71 -1.12
C LEU A 210 9.33 10.00 -2.60
N THR A 211 8.28 10.02 -3.41
CA THR A 211 8.40 10.36 -4.83
C THR A 211 8.46 11.86 -5.06
N GLU A 212 7.72 12.66 -4.29
CA GLU A 212 7.72 14.13 -4.35
C GLU A 212 8.98 14.76 -3.76
N SER A 213 9.43 14.32 -2.60
CA SER A 213 10.68 14.82 -1.97
C SER A 213 11.91 14.55 -2.82
N SER A 214 11.86 13.56 -3.70
CA SER A 214 12.89 13.32 -4.72
C SER A 214 12.84 14.32 -5.89
N GLU A 215 11.80 15.14 -6.02
CA GLU A 215 11.69 16.21 -7.04
C GLU A 215 12.23 17.55 -6.55
N GLU A 216 11.99 17.89 -5.31
CA GLU A 216 12.50 19.15 -4.71
C GLU A 216 14.02 19.18 -4.60
N SER A 217 14.66 18.02 -4.32
CA SER A 217 16.12 17.91 -4.28
C SER A 217 16.82 18.12 -5.63
N LYS A 218 16.12 17.94 -6.76
CA LYS A 218 16.67 18.22 -8.11
C LYS A 218 16.47 19.66 -8.53
N SER A 219 15.34 20.26 -8.19
CA SER A 219 15.09 21.69 -8.48
C SER A 219 16.12 22.59 -7.81
N SER A 220 16.54 22.27 -6.58
CA SER A 220 17.58 23.00 -5.85
C SER A 220 19.00 22.79 -6.41
N ALA A 221 19.27 21.62 -7.01
CA ALA A 221 20.58 21.32 -7.59
C ALA A 221 20.77 21.93 -9.00
N GLU A 222 19.68 22.03 -9.78
CA GLU A 222 19.73 22.68 -11.11
C GLU A 222 19.77 24.22 -11.00
N ALA A 223 19.14 24.80 -9.98
CA ALA A 223 19.24 26.23 -9.72
C ALA A 223 20.65 26.69 -9.29
N CYS A 224 21.46 25.78 -8.73
CA CYS A 224 22.85 26.09 -8.32
C CYS A 224 23.86 25.95 -9.45
N SER A 225 23.53 25.23 -10.55
CA SER A 225 24.46 25.01 -11.66
C SER A 225 24.40 26.07 -12.77
N SER A 226 23.40 26.97 -12.74
CA SER A 226 23.22 28.03 -13.76
C SER A 226 23.91 29.37 -13.44
N SER A 227 24.70 29.46 -12.36
CA SER A 227 25.42 30.68 -11.94
C SER A 227 26.94 30.56 -12.07
N VAL A 228 27.44 30.07 -13.23
CA VAL A 228 28.86 30.23 -13.56
C VAL A 228 28.98 31.41 -14.53
N PRO A 229 29.63 32.52 -14.15
CA PRO A 229 29.89 33.60 -15.10
C PRO A 229 30.97 33.17 -16.08
N SER A 230 30.67 33.33 -17.35
CA SER A 230 31.65 33.20 -18.44
C SER A 230 32.71 34.33 -18.33
N TRP A 231 33.95 33.91 -18.19
CA TRP A 231 35.13 34.74 -18.47
C TRP A 231 35.73 34.30 -19.77
#